data_3a1544bf5ea03e6082e0ea1e361363b5
#
_entry.id   3a1544bf5ea03e6082e0ea1e361363b5
#
_cell.length_a   1.000
_cell.length_b   1.000
_cell.length_c   1.000
_cell.angle_alpha   90.00
_cell.angle_beta   90.00
_cell.angle_gamma   90.00
#
_symmetry.space_group_name_H-M   'P 1'
#
loop_
_entity.id
_entity.type
_entity.pdbx_description
1 polymer ?
#
loop_
_entity_poly.entity_id
_entity_poly.type
_entity_poly.pdbx_seq_one_letter_code
_entity_poly.pdbx_strand_id
1 'polypeptide(L)'
;MRFKAKFHKNPKSFKDNFSSQSANYAAYRPGYPEKLFRFLAGECRQCNLAWDAGTGNGQAAHKLALHFEEVYATDASSTQIFNALPKPNISYAVSNEQAPALKRRSVNLITVAQALHWFDTEVFYAEAERVLKKHGLIACWSYKLFRINAEIDREIDRFYSDTLGRYWDPERRLVETGYRTLSFPFREMRSPRFEMKTTWNFESMIGMLGSWSAVANFKKREGYDPVSETTESLKVAWGNVDETREVCWALSMRVGRVF
;
A
#
# COMPACT_ATOMS: atom_id res chain seq x y z
N MET A 1 40.30 -22.63 5.79
CA MET A 1 39.11 -22.50 4.94
C MET A 1 38.77 -21.03 4.81
N ARG A 2 38.92 -20.47 3.58
CA ARG A 2 38.63 -19.04 3.33
C ARG A 2 37.13 -18.88 3.08
N PHE A 3 36.44 -18.15 3.95
CA PHE A 3 35.07 -17.70 3.72
C PHE A 3 35.06 -16.67 2.59
N LYS A 4 34.46 -17.02 1.44
CA LYS A 4 34.15 -16.05 0.38
C LYS A 4 32.99 -15.18 0.87
N ALA A 5 33.24 -13.91 1.12
CA ALA A 5 32.21 -12.90 1.30
C ALA A 5 31.35 -12.82 0.01
N LYS A 6 30.05 -13.13 0.11
CA LYS A 6 29.08 -12.85 -0.94
C LYS A 6 28.92 -11.36 -1.03
N PHE A 7 29.28 -10.80 -2.16
CA PHE A 7 29.01 -9.41 -2.49
C PHE A 7 27.49 -9.13 -2.38
N HIS A 8 27.11 -8.24 -1.51
CA HIS A 8 25.74 -7.70 -1.46
C HIS A 8 25.46 -6.97 -2.77
N LYS A 9 24.35 -7.32 -3.42
CA LYS A 9 23.79 -6.51 -4.51
C LYS A 9 23.59 -5.09 -3.96
N ASN A 10 23.97 -4.08 -4.75
CA ASN A 10 23.69 -2.69 -4.44
C ASN A 10 22.24 -2.52 -3.97
N PRO A 11 21.97 -1.81 -2.85
CA PRO A 11 20.61 -1.52 -2.43
C PRO A 11 19.88 -0.85 -3.60
N LYS A 12 18.67 -1.32 -3.92
CA LYS A 12 17.81 -0.67 -4.93
C LYS A 12 17.69 0.79 -4.51
N SER A 13 18.12 1.72 -5.39
CA SER A 13 17.94 3.14 -5.11
C SER A 13 16.45 3.42 -4.95
N PHE A 14 16.08 4.05 -3.83
CA PHE A 14 14.72 4.51 -3.57
C PHE A 14 14.24 5.39 -4.74
N LYS A 15 13.17 4.97 -5.41
CA LYS A 15 12.51 5.76 -6.44
C LYS A 15 11.40 6.57 -5.77
N ASP A 16 11.60 7.85 -5.60
CA ASP A 16 10.57 8.76 -5.09
C ASP A 16 9.50 9.05 -6.15
N ASN A 17 8.62 8.08 -6.37
CA ASN A 17 7.49 8.22 -7.30
C ASN A 17 6.26 8.90 -6.65
N PHE A 18 6.33 9.26 -5.37
CA PHE A 18 5.15 9.64 -4.58
C PHE A 18 5.14 11.08 -4.09
N SER A 19 6.30 11.74 -3.98
CA SER A 19 6.38 13.09 -3.38
C SER A 19 5.64 14.18 -4.16
N SER A 20 5.56 14.08 -5.49
CA SER A 20 4.90 15.08 -6.34
C SER A 20 3.38 14.88 -6.51
N GLN A 21 2.84 13.71 -6.13
CA GLN A 21 1.44 13.34 -6.34
C GLN A 21 0.66 13.12 -5.02
N SER A 22 1.31 13.26 -3.88
CA SER A 22 0.79 12.88 -2.56
C SER A 22 -0.52 13.58 -2.16
N ALA A 23 -0.69 14.84 -2.49
CA ALA A 23 -1.89 15.62 -2.12
C ALA A 23 -3.13 15.19 -2.94
N ASN A 24 -2.99 15.04 -4.26
CA ASN A 24 -4.08 14.60 -5.13
C ASN A 24 -4.44 13.14 -4.89
N TYR A 25 -3.44 12.31 -4.60
CA TYR A 25 -3.59 10.89 -4.33
C TYR A 25 -4.41 10.61 -3.05
N ALA A 26 -4.21 11.41 -2.01
CA ALA A 26 -4.93 11.27 -0.74
C ALA A 26 -6.41 11.71 -0.85
N ALA A 27 -6.72 12.68 -1.73
CA ALA A 27 -8.06 13.25 -1.85
C ALA A 27 -9.11 12.27 -2.40
N TYR A 28 -8.69 11.33 -3.27
CA TYR A 28 -9.61 10.42 -3.96
C TYR A 28 -9.62 9.00 -3.38
N ARG A 29 -8.77 8.67 -2.40
CA ARG A 29 -8.70 7.31 -1.85
C ARG A 29 -9.43 7.20 -0.52
N PRO A 30 -10.29 6.19 -0.34
CA PRO A 30 -10.88 5.90 0.97
C PRO A 30 -9.80 5.40 1.92
N GLY A 31 -10.00 5.66 3.21
CA GLY A 31 -9.19 5.05 4.26
C GLY A 31 -9.43 3.53 4.35
N TYR A 32 -8.49 2.81 4.92
CA TYR A 32 -8.66 1.38 5.20
C TYR A 32 -9.81 1.16 6.21
N PRO A 33 -10.60 0.07 6.04
CA PRO A 33 -11.76 -0.19 6.87
C PRO A 33 -11.37 -0.54 8.31
N GLU A 34 -12.08 0.04 9.28
CA GLU A 34 -11.85 -0.18 10.72
C GLU A 34 -11.88 -1.67 11.12
N LYS A 35 -12.75 -2.45 10.46
CA LYS A 35 -12.87 -3.91 10.69
C LYS A 35 -11.57 -4.67 10.42
N LEU A 36 -10.68 -4.16 9.54
CA LEU A 36 -9.36 -4.74 9.27
C LEU A 36 -8.47 -4.61 10.51
N PHE A 37 -8.39 -3.42 11.09
CA PHE A 37 -7.53 -3.17 12.25
C PHE A 37 -8.04 -3.86 13.51
N ARG A 38 -9.37 -3.92 13.71
CA ARG A 38 -9.99 -4.73 14.77
C ARG A 38 -9.65 -6.22 14.64
N PHE A 39 -9.69 -6.76 13.42
CA PHE A 39 -9.28 -8.14 13.19
C PHE A 39 -7.80 -8.33 13.56
N LEU A 40 -6.90 -7.48 13.06
CA LEU A 40 -5.47 -7.59 13.36
C LEU A 40 -5.16 -7.46 14.85
N ALA A 41 -5.78 -6.51 15.54
CA ALA A 41 -5.63 -6.34 16.98
C ALA A 41 -6.19 -7.53 17.76
N GLY A 42 -7.34 -8.08 17.36
CA GLY A 42 -7.96 -9.26 17.96
C GLY A 42 -7.12 -10.55 17.82
N GLU A 43 -6.30 -10.63 16.76
CA GLU A 43 -5.36 -11.72 16.55
C GLU A 43 -4.06 -11.57 17.39
N CYS A 44 -3.79 -10.38 17.92
CA CYS A 44 -2.64 -10.14 18.79
C CYS A 44 -2.96 -10.52 20.23
N ARG A 45 -2.02 -11.19 20.92
CA ARG A 45 -2.15 -11.50 22.36
C ARG A 45 -2.11 -10.25 23.23
N GLN A 46 -1.39 -9.23 22.79
CA GLN A 46 -1.19 -7.93 23.43
C GLN A 46 -1.05 -6.89 22.34
N CYS A 47 -1.46 -5.67 22.61
CA CYS A 47 -1.42 -4.53 21.69
C CYS A 47 -0.50 -3.42 22.21
N ASN A 48 0.72 -3.77 22.68
CA ASN A 48 1.63 -2.75 23.20
C ASN A 48 2.31 -1.97 22.08
N LEU A 49 2.89 -2.64 21.06
CA LEU A 49 3.64 -1.98 20.00
C LEU A 49 3.32 -2.58 18.64
N ALA A 50 2.91 -1.73 17.70
CA ALA A 50 2.84 -2.04 16.28
C ALA A 50 3.95 -1.30 15.52
N TRP A 51 4.46 -1.93 14.44
CA TRP A 51 5.32 -1.29 13.46
C TRP A 51 4.60 -1.24 12.10
N ASP A 52 4.38 -0.02 11.60
CA ASP A 52 3.85 0.23 10.25
C ASP A 52 5.01 0.57 9.32
N ALA A 53 5.42 -0.40 8.51
CA ALA A 53 6.56 -0.29 7.59
C ALA A 53 6.09 0.15 6.20
N GLY A 54 6.71 1.20 5.64
CA GLY A 54 6.24 1.87 4.43
C GLY A 54 4.94 2.61 4.69
N THR A 55 4.91 3.38 5.77
CA THR A 55 3.69 4.00 6.31
C THR A 55 3.11 5.11 5.42
N GLY A 56 3.92 5.66 4.49
CA GLY A 56 3.56 6.86 3.75
C GLY A 56 3.24 8.03 4.69
N ASN A 57 2.11 8.66 4.46
CA ASN A 57 1.61 9.75 5.32
C ASN A 57 0.86 9.25 6.58
N GLY A 58 0.96 7.96 6.93
CA GLY A 58 0.47 7.42 8.19
C GLY A 58 -0.97 6.89 8.20
N GLN A 59 -1.62 6.64 7.06
CA GLN A 59 -3.02 6.18 7.03
C GLN A 59 -3.26 4.92 7.87
N ALA A 60 -2.43 3.90 7.72
CA ALA A 60 -2.54 2.67 8.50
C ALA A 60 -2.10 2.90 9.95
N ALA A 61 -1.00 3.64 10.18
CA ALA A 61 -0.52 3.98 11.50
C ALA A 61 -1.58 4.67 12.36
N HIS A 62 -2.34 5.63 11.80
CA HIS A 62 -3.44 6.31 12.49
C HIS A 62 -4.55 5.38 12.96
N LYS A 63 -4.87 4.35 12.17
CA LYS A 63 -5.85 3.33 12.53
C LYS A 63 -5.31 2.36 13.56
N LEU A 64 -4.05 1.93 13.44
CA LEU A 64 -3.37 1.10 14.44
C LEU A 64 -3.32 1.78 15.80
N ALA A 65 -3.08 3.08 15.85
CA ALA A 65 -3.01 3.88 17.07
C ALA A 65 -4.35 3.99 17.85
N LEU A 66 -5.45 3.46 17.30
CA LEU A 66 -6.71 3.28 18.03
C LEU A 66 -6.76 1.96 18.79
N HIS A 67 -5.86 1.04 18.50
CA HIS A 67 -5.85 -0.32 19.04
C HIS A 67 -4.56 -0.68 19.77
N PHE A 68 -3.46 0.03 19.52
CA PHE A 68 -2.14 -0.21 20.10
C PHE A 68 -1.74 0.95 21.02
N GLU A 69 -1.04 0.62 22.11
CA GLU A 69 -0.47 1.60 23.05
C GLU A 69 0.51 2.52 22.32
N GLU A 70 1.38 1.93 21.48
CA GLU A 70 2.38 2.63 20.69
C GLU A 70 2.41 2.11 19.25
N VAL A 71 2.65 3.02 18.31
CA VAL A 71 2.89 2.71 16.89
C VAL A 71 4.21 3.34 16.47
N TYR A 72 5.12 2.53 15.94
CA TYR A 72 6.32 2.99 15.26
C TYR A 72 6.06 2.94 13.76
N ALA A 73 6.15 4.07 13.09
CA ALA A 73 5.79 4.21 11.68
C ALA A 73 7.00 4.67 10.87
N THR A 74 7.40 3.89 9.86
CA THR A 74 8.60 4.18 9.07
C THR A 74 8.29 4.27 7.58
N ASP A 75 8.97 5.19 6.89
CA ASP A 75 8.96 5.30 5.44
C ASP A 75 10.33 5.77 4.95
N ALA A 76 10.74 5.34 3.76
CA ALA A 76 12.01 5.77 3.15
C ALA A 76 11.94 7.22 2.64
N SER A 77 10.73 7.74 2.37
CA SER A 77 10.49 9.12 1.94
C SER A 77 10.37 10.06 3.14
N SER A 78 11.35 10.96 3.29
CA SER A 78 11.28 12.04 4.28
C SER A 78 10.10 12.97 4.04
N THR A 79 9.69 13.17 2.78
CA THR A 79 8.53 13.99 2.41
C THR A 79 7.23 13.36 2.90
N GLN A 80 7.08 12.04 2.81
CA GLN A 80 5.91 11.34 3.35
C GLN A 80 5.83 11.47 4.86
N ILE A 81 6.94 11.26 5.55
CA ILE A 81 7.02 11.41 7.02
C ILE A 81 6.73 12.84 7.46
N PHE A 82 7.26 13.83 6.74
CA PHE A 82 7.00 15.24 7.04
C PHE A 82 5.52 15.62 6.91
N ASN A 83 4.81 15.02 5.95
CA ASN A 83 3.38 15.24 5.72
C ASN A 83 2.47 14.33 6.55
N ALA A 84 3.04 13.45 7.39
CA ALA A 84 2.25 12.58 8.25
C ALA A 84 1.61 13.39 9.38
N LEU A 85 0.32 13.12 9.65
CA LEU A 85 -0.38 13.81 10.73
C LEU A 85 0.12 13.30 12.09
N PRO A 86 0.48 14.18 13.01
CA PRO A 86 0.97 13.77 14.33
C PRO A 86 -0.16 13.15 15.18
N LYS A 87 0.19 12.17 16.00
CA LYS A 87 -0.68 11.59 17.02
C LYS A 87 0.18 11.20 18.22
N PRO A 88 -0.30 11.39 19.48
CA PRO A 88 0.54 11.23 20.67
C PRO A 88 1.22 9.87 20.82
N ASN A 89 0.59 8.79 20.33
CA ASN A 89 1.10 7.43 20.40
C ASN A 89 1.65 6.91 19.06
N ILE A 90 2.00 7.79 18.12
CA ILE A 90 2.71 7.43 16.89
C ILE A 90 4.07 8.09 16.86
N SER A 91 5.12 7.29 16.71
CA SER A 91 6.49 7.76 16.47
C SER A 91 6.86 7.53 15.00
N TYR A 92 7.09 8.61 14.28
CA TYR A 92 7.48 8.57 12.87
C TYR A 92 8.99 8.62 12.71
N ALA A 93 9.55 7.84 11.77
CA ALA A 93 10.97 7.89 11.43
C ALA A 93 11.22 7.62 9.94
N VAL A 94 12.22 8.29 9.39
CA VAL A 94 12.71 7.99 8.04
C VAL A 94 13.58 6.75 8.12
N SER A 95 13.16 5.67 7.48
CA SER A 95 13.88 4.41 7.40
C SER A 95 13.40 3.59 6.21
N ASN A 96 14.26 2.75 5.66
CA ASN A 96 13.90 1.77 4.64
C ASN A 96 13.16 0.56 5.26
N GLU A 97 13.37 -0.65 4.72
CA GLU A 97 12.76 -1.90 5.19
C GLU A 97 13.30 -2.41 6.54
N GLN A 98 14.12 -1.65 7.24
CA GLN A 98 14.68 -1.95 8.55
C GLN A 98 14.14 -0.98 9.60
N ALA A 99 14.16 -1.39 10.86
CA ALA A 99 13.75 -0.57 12.00
C ALA A 99 14.77 -0.66 13.13
N PRO A 100 15.99 -0.13 12.96
CA PRO A 100 17.09 -0.32 13.89
C PRO A 100 16.79 0.21 15.31
N ALA A 101 15.86 1.17 15.45
CA ALA A 101 15.41 1.66 16.75
C ALA A 101 14.57 0.64 17.53
N LEU A 102 13.97 -0.35 16.86
CA LEU A 102 13.16 -1.36 17.51
C LEU A 102 14.04 -2.47 18.12
N LYS A 103 13.78 -2.79 19.38
CA LYS A 103 14.47 -3.88 20.08
C LYS A 103 14.04 -5.24 19.51
N ARG A 104 14.94 -6.22 19.63
CA ARG A 104 14.61 -7.61 19.29
C ARG A 104 13.41 -8.08 20.11
N ARG A 105 12.45 -8.77 19.48
CA ARG A 105 11.25 -9.34 20.12
C ARG A 105 10.44 -8.33 20.94
N SER A 106 10.26 -7.12 20.41
CA SER A 106 9.48 -6.07 21.06
C SER A 106 8.12 -5.81 20.42
N VAL A 107 7.95 -6.14 19.14
CA VAL A 107 6.77 -5.79 18.31
C VAL A 107 5.71 -6.88 18.38
N ASN A 108 4.46 -6.50 18.54
CA ASN A 108 3.31 -7.41 18.55
C ASN A 108 2.74 -7.62 17.14
N LEU A 109 2.69 -6.55 16.33
CA LEU A 109 2.16 -6.53 14.96
C LEU A 109 3.09 -5.73 14.06
N ILE A 110 3.39 -6.27 12.88
CA ILE A 110 3.94 -5.50 11.76
C ILE A 110 2.87 -5.37 10.68
N THR A 111 2.71 -4.17 10.13
CA THR A 111 1.86 -3.92 8.96
C THR A 111 2.66 -3.37 7.80
N VAL A 112 2.29 -3.78 6.58
CA VAL A 112 2.78 -3.21 5.32
C VAL A 112 1.59 -2.96 4.42
N ALA A 113 1.18 -1.70 4.35
CA ALA A 113 0.00 -1.27 3.64
C ALA A 113 0.38 -0.71 2.25
N GLN A 114 0.14 -1.46 1.18
CA GLN A 114 0.42 -1.04 -0.20
C GLN A 114 1.89 -0.67 -0.47
N ALA A 115 2.85 -1.25 0.27
CA ALA A 115 4.26 -0.88 0.17
C ALA A 115 5.20 -2.06 -0.12
N LEU A 116 4.82 -3.31 0.17
CA LEU A 116 5.71 -4.48 0.13
C LEU A 116 6.41 -4.70 -1.22
N HIS A 117 5.81 -4.27 -2.33
CA HIS A 117 6.38 -4.40 -3.67
C HIS A 117 7.60 -3.51 -3.93
N TRP A 118 7.86 -2.54 -3.04
CA TRP A 118 9.04 -1.68 -3.08
C TRP A 118 10.22 -2.21 -2.27
N PHE A 119 9.96 -3.15 -1.34
CA PHE A 119 10.93 -3.62 -0.38
C PHE A 119 11.91 -4.63 -0.97
N ASP A 120 13.14 -4.66 -0.44
CA ASP A 120 13.95 -5.86 -0.44
C ASP A 120 13.35 -6.83 0.59
N THR A 121 12.58 -7.79 0.10
CA THR A 121 11.81 -8.68 0.97
C THR A 121 12.67 -9.60 1.82
N GLU A 122 13.91 -9.93 1.40
CA GLU A 122 14.85 -10.73 2.19
C GLU A 122 15.31 -9.92 3.41
N VAL A 123 15.71 -8.67 3.19
CA VAL A 123 16.13 -7.74 4.26
C VAL A 123 14.96 -7.46 5.20
N PHE A 124 13.79 -7.16 4.65
CA PHE A 124 12.59 -6.86 5.43
C PHE A 124 12.15 -8.04 6.31
N TYR A 125 12.10 -9.26 5.77
CA TYR A 125 11.65 -10.41 6.54
C TYR A 125 12.64 -10.82 7.63
N ALA A 126 13.95 -10.68 7.39
CA ALA A 126 14.96 -10.88 8.43
C ALA A 126 14.77 -9.88 9.59
N GLU A 127 14.48 -8.61 9.25
CA GLU A 127 14.21 -7.58 10.26
C GLU A 127 12.88 -7.84 10.98
N ALA A 128 11.84 -8.25 10.26
CA ALA A 128 10.54 -8.61 10.84
C ALA A 128 10.68 -9.76 11.86
N GLU A 129 11.44 -10.80 11.52
CA GLU A 129 11.74 -11.90 12.45
C GLU A 129 12.54 -11.44 13.66
N ARG A 130 13.45 -10.48 13.50
CA ARG A 130 14.24 -9.92 14.58
C ARG A 130 13.38 -9.19 15.59
N VAL A 131 12.45 -8.34 15.12
CA VAL A 131 11.69 -7.44 16.01
C VAL A 131 10.40 -8.04 16.54
N LEU A 132 9.76 -8.97 15.81
CA LEU A 132 8.52 -9.60 16.28
C LEU A 132 8.73 -10.43 17.55
N LYS A 133 7.80 -10.30 18.47
CA LYS A 133 7.66 -11.19 19.64
C LYS A 133 7.34 -12.62 19.16
N LYS A 134 7.59 -13.60 20.02
CA LYS A 134 7.10 -14.96 19.77
C LYS A 134 5.58 -14.94 19.55
N HIS A 135 5.12 -15.54 18.45
CA HIS A 135 3.73 -15.48 17.98
C HIS A 135 3.26 -14.08 17.53
N GLY A 136 4.18 -13.14 17.36
CA GLY A 136 3.87 -11.84 16.76
C GLY A 136 3.32 -11.98 15.35
N LEU A 137 2.52 -11.03 14.95
CA LEU A 137 1.77 -11.04 13.70
C LEU A 137 2.44 -10.13 12.67
N ILE A 138 2.46 -10.55 11.42
CA ILE A 138 2.77 -9.71 10.25
C ILE A 138 1.58 -9.73 9.30
N ALA A 139 1.18 -8.55 8.81
CA ALA A 139 0.10 -8.39 7.86
C ALA A 139 0.53 -7.46 6.71
N CYS A 140 0.52 -7.99 5.49
CA CYS A 140 0.84 -7.25 4.29
C CYS A 140 -0.38 -7.25 3.38
N TRP A 141 -0.81 -6.08 2.90
CA TRP A 141 -1.93 -6.00 1.97
C TRP A 141 -1.70 -5.02 0.83
N SER A 142 -2.42 -5.30 -0.26
CA SER A 142 -2.50 -4.44 -1.42
C SER A 142 -3.93 -4.38 -1.93
N TYR A 143 -4.21 -3.43 -2.80
CA TYR A 143 -5.44 -3.36 -3.56
C TYR A 143 -5.11 -3.06 -5.03
N LYS A 144 -5.97 -3.59 -5.91
CA LYS A 144 -5.85 -3.44 -7.36
C LYS A 144 -6.66 -2.23 -7.84
N LEU A 145 -7.27 -2.38 -9.00
CA LEU A 145 -8.22 -1.43 -9.54
C LEU A 145 -9.49 -1.38 -8.68
N PHE A 146 -10.07 -0.21 -8.60
CA PHE A 146 -11.42 -0.06 -8.07
C PHE A 146 -12.45 -0.64 -9.04
N ARG A 147 -13.66 -0.88 -8.52
CA ARG A 147 -14.81 -1.38 -9.26
C ARG A 147 -16.03 -0.52 -8.95
N ILE A 148 -16.86 -0.27 -9.97
CA ILE A 148 -18.08 0.53 -9.89
C ILE A 148 -19.25 -0.29 -10.43
N ASN A 149 -19.26 -0.54 -11.74
CA ASN A 149 -20.20 -1.43 -12.44
C ASN A 149 -19.53 -2.00 -13.69
N ALA A 150 -20.18 -2.97 -14.33
CA ALA A 150 -19.57 -3.70 -15.45
C ALA A 150 -19.22 -2.83 -16.67
N GLU A 151 -19.96 -1.76 -16.92
CA GLU A 151 -19.76 -0.86 -18.08
C GLU A 151 -18.54 0.02 -17.84
N ILE A 152 -18.49 0.72 -16.72
CA ILE A 152 -17.38 1.58 -16.33
C ILE A 152 -16.11 0.74 -16.13
N ASP A 153 -16.21 -0.41 -15.49
CA ASP A 153 -15.08 -1.30 -15.22
C ASP A 153 -14.41 -1.78 -16.51
N ARG A 154 -15.18 -2.04 -17.55
CA ARG A 154 -14.65 -2.44 -18.87
C ARG A 154 -13.80 -1.32 -19.50
N GLU A 155 -14.23 -0.08 -19.43
CA GLU A 155 -13.47 1.07 -19.96
C GLU A 155 -12.20 1.32 -19.13
N ILE A 156 -12.30 1.18 -17.80
CA ILE A 156 -11.14 1.28 -16.91
C ILE A 156 -10.14 0.16 -17.18
N ASP A 157 -10.59 -1.08 -17.35
CA ASP A 157 -9.72 -2.22 -17.66
C ASP A 157 -9.01 -2.03 -19.02
N ARG A 158 -9.71 -1.51 -20.02
CA ARG A 158 -9.13 -1.16 -21.33
C ARG A 158 -8.07 -0.05 -21.18
N PHE A 159 -8.38 1.03 -20.49
CA PHE A 159 -7.43 2.11 -20.24
C PHE A 159 -6.19 1.60 -19.47
N TYR A 160 -6.42 0.77 -18.45
CA TYR A 160 -5.36 0.20 -17.63
C TYR A 160 -4.41 -0.71 -18.42
N SER A 161 -4.96 -1.61 -19.25
CA SER A 161 -4.19 -2.63 -19.96
C SER A 161 -3.67 -2.16 -21.31
N ASP A 162 -4.53 -1.57 -22.13
CA ASP A 162 -4.21 -1.31 -23.53
C ASP A 162 -3.48 0.04 -23.71
N THR A 163 -3.95 1.08 -22.99
CA THR A 163 -3.31 2.40 -23.06
C THR A 163 -2.09 2.49 -22.14
N LEU A 164 -2.24 2.06 -20.89
CA LEU A 164 -1.21 2.25 -19.89
C LEU A 164 -0.30 1.03 -19.65
N GLY A 165 -0.59 -0.12 -20.22
CA GLY A 165 0.06 -1.40 -19.91
C GLY A 165 1.59 -1.35 -19.85
N ARG A 166 2.24 -0.70 -20.83
CA ARG A 166 3.70 -0.56 -20.93
C ARG A 166 4.32 0.53 -20.05
N TYR A 167 3.48 1.35 -19.40
CA TYR A 167 3.91 2.49 -18.58
C TYR A 167 3.86 2.20 -17.09
N TRP A 168 3.32 1.04 -16.70
CA TRP A 168 3.36 0.59 -15.32
C TRP A 168 4.77 0.17 -14.91
N ASP A 169 5.15 0.50 -13.66
CA ASP A 169 6.38 -0.02 -13.08
C ASP A 169 6.31 -1.55 -12.96
N PRO A 170 7.41 -2.29 -13.18
CA PRO A 170 7.44 -3.76 -13.12
C PRO A 170 6.92 -4.34 -11.79
N GLU A 171 7.13 -3.61 -10.70
CA GLU A 171 6.70 -3.96 -9.35
C GLU A 171 5.17 -4.03 -9.23
N ARG A 172 4.43 -3.38 -10.15
CA ARG A 172 2.95 -3.43 -10.20
C ARG A 172 2.41 -4.85 -10.32
N ARG A 173 3.13 -5.76 -10.96
CA ARG A 173 2.76 -7.19 -11.06
C ARG A 173 2.60 -7.86 -9.70
N LEU A 174 3.39 -7.45 -8.71
CA LEU A 174 3.28 -7.97 -7.34
C LEU A 174 1.95 -7.56 -6.69
N VAL A 175 1.51 -6.33 -6.94
CA VAL A 175 0.20 -5.82 -6.49
C VAL A 175 -0.92 -6.59 -7.18
N GLU A 176 -0.83 -6.81 -8.49
CA GLU A 176 -1.83 -7.54 -9.29
C GLU A 176 -2.01 -8.99 -8.83
N THR A 177 -0.94 -9.62 -8.38
CA THR A 177 -1.00 -10.97 -7.81
C THR A 177 -1.39 -10.98 -6.32
N GLY A 178 -1.59 -9.81 -5.70
CA GLY A 178 -1.88 -9.70 -4.26
C GLY A 178 -0.75 -10.25 -3.40
N TYR A 179 0.51 -10.04 -3.84
CA TYR A 179 1.75 -10.53 -3.23
C TYR A 179 1.89 -12.06 -3.15
N ARG A 180 1.03 -12.84 -3.84
CA ARG A 180 1.07 -14.32 -3.78
C ARG A 180 2.32 -14.93 -4.38
N THR A 181 3.00 -14.22 -5.27
CA THR A 181 4.24 -14.65 -5.91
C THR A 181 5.50 -14.34 -5.09
N LEU A 182 5.37 -13.54 -4.03
CA LEU A 182 6.46 -13.30 -3.10
C LEU A 182 6.60 -14.46 -2.10
N SER A 183 7.84 -14.78 -1.71
CA SER A 183 8.11 -15.60 -0.54
C SER A 183 7.44 -14.96 0.69
N PHE A 184 6.99 -15.79 1.63
CA PHE A 184 6.40 -15.32 2.88
C PHE A 184 6.78 -16.29 3.99
N PRO A 185 7.90 -16.08 4.67
CA PRO A 185 8.50 -17.08 5.57
C PRO A 185 7.82 -17.14 6.96
N PHE A 186 6.53 -16.85 7.01
CA PHE A 186 5.74 -16.88 8.23
C PHE A 186 4.65 -17.93 8.12
N ARG A 187 4.20 -18.47 9.25
CA ARG A 187 3.05 -19.37 9.28
C ARG A 187 1.80 -18.60 8.87
N GLU A 188 1.44 -18.72 7.59
CA GLU A 188 0.30 -18.01 7.00
C GLU A 188 -1.01 -18.49 7.62
N MET A 189 -1.92 -17.55 7.87
CA MET A 189 -3.23 -17.79 8.44
C MET A 189 -4.34 -17.20 7.55
N ARG A 190 -5.54 -17.74 7.68
CA ARG A 190 -6.71 -17.22 6.95
C ARG A 190 -7.10 -15.86 7.51
N SER A 191 -7.42 -14.93 6.62
CA SER A 191 -7.99 -13.63 6.96
C SER A 191 -9.38 -13.48 6.35
N PRO A 192 -10.27 -12.70 6.96
CA PRO A 192 -11.50 -12.27 6.32
C PRO A 192 -11.21 -11.47 5.04
N ARG A 193 -12.23 -11.35 4.19
CA ARG A 193 -12.18 -10.43 3.05
C ARG A 193 -12.50 -9.03 3.53
N PHE A 194 -11.69 -8.07 3.10
CA PHE A 194 -11.85 -6.66 3.39
C PHE A 194 -11.98 -5.87 2.11
N GLU A 195 -12.76 -4.81 2.16
CA GLU A 195 -12.99 -3.90 1.07
C GLU A 195 -12.94 -2.46 1.60
N MET A 196 -12.34 -1.58 0.82
CA MET A 196 -12.50 -0.13 1.00
C MET A 196 -13.65 0.32 0.11
N LYS A 197 -14.49 1.22 0.61
CA LYS A 197 -15.61 1.79 -0.13
C LYS A 197 -15.66 3.29 0.03
N THR A 198 -16.08 3.96 -1.02
CA THR A 198 -16.38 5.39 -1.04
C THR A 198 -17.43 5.68 -2.10
N THR A 199 -17.89 6.93 -2.14
CA THR A 199 -18.78 7.41 -3.17
C THR A 199 -18.08 8.49 -3.98
N TRP A 200 -18.09 8.36 -5.31
CA TRP A 200 -17.52 9.35 -6.24
C TRP A 200 -18.57 9.89 -7.18
N ASN A 201 -18.38 11.15 -7.60
CA ASN A 201 -18.92 11.69 -8.83
C ASN A 201 -17.94 11.38 -9.98
N PHE A 202 -18.33 11.72 -11.21
CA PHE A 202 -17.52 11.47 -12.41
C PHE A 202 -16.14 12.14 -12.33
N GLU A 203 -16.08 13.41 -11.87
CA GLU A 203 -14.85 14.17 -11.75
C GLU A 203 -13.83 13.51 -10.77
N SER A 204 -14.30 12.98 -9.65
CA SER A 204 -13.47 12.24 -8.69
C SER A 204 -12.85 10.99 -9.31
N MET A 205 -13.60 10.27 -10.16
CA MET A 205 -13.07 9.12 -10.90
C MET A 205 -11.98 9.54 -11.88
N ILE A 206 -12.21 10.58 -12.67
CA ILE A 206 -11.21 11.12 -13.62
C ILE A 206 -9.96 11.59 -12.87
N GLY A 207 -10.13 12.31 -11.75
CA GLY A 207 -9.02 12.73 -10.90
C GLY A 207 -8.21 11.55 -10.36
N MET A 208 -8.89 10.46 -9.97
CA MET A 208 -8.21 9.23 -9.56
C MET A 208 -7.40 8.58 -10.68
N LEU A 209 -7.95 8.48 -11.90
CA LEU A 209 -7.21 7.96 -13.06
C LEU A 209 -5.97 8.80 -13.35
N GLY A 210 -6.10 10.14 -13.33
CA GLY A 210 -5.00 11.07 -13.51
C GLY A 210 -3.89 10.96 -12.47
N SER A 211 -4.18 10.41 -11.28
CA SER A 211 -3.21 10.20 -10.19
C SER A 211 -2.35 8.94 -10.34
N TRP A 212 -2.56 8.11 -11.36
CA TRP A 212 -1.79 6.88 -11.54
C TRP A 212 -0.36 7.14 -12.01
N SER A 213 0.61 6.41 -11.47
CA SER A 213 2.03 6.51 -11.87
C SER A 213 2.23 6.24 -13.36
N ALA A 214 1.48 5.29 -13.93
CA ALA A 214 1.52 4.99 -15.35
C ALA A 214 1.03 6.17 -16.21
N VAL A 215 0.07 6.97 -15.76
CA VAL A 215 -0.36 8.21 -16.43
C VAL A 215 0.76 9.25 -16.43
N ALA A 216 1.45 9.42 -15.29
CA ALA A 216 2.60 10.31 -15.22
C ALA A 216 3.74 9.85 -16.13
N ASN A 217 4.04 8.55 -16.16
CA ASN A 217 5.03 7.96 -17.05
C ASN A 217 4.66 8.13 -18.53
N PHE A 218 3.38 7.95 -18.87
CA PHE A 218 2.86 8.17 -20.21
C PHE A 218 3.05 9.64 -20.63
N LYS A 219 2.57 10.60 -19.82
CA LYS A 219 2.72 12.04 -20.09
C LYS A 219 4.16 12.44 -20.34
N LYS A 220 5.08 11.92 -19.53
CA LYS A 220 6.52 12.18 -19.66
C LYS A 220 7.09 11.67 -20.98
N ARG A 221 6.59 10.55 -21.49
CA ARG A 221 7.12 9.89 -22.68
C ARG A 221 6.44 10.35 -23.98
N GLU A 222 5.11 10.47 -23.95
CA GLU A 222 4.30 10.75 -25.17
C GLU A 222 3.96 12.25 -25.31
N GLY A 223 4.08 13.05 -24.24
CA GLY A 223 3.92 14.50 -24.27
C GLY A 223 2.48 14.99 -24.12
N TYR A 224 1.49 14.11 -23.90
CA TYR A 224 0.09 14.51 -23.72
C TYR A 224 -0.60 13.68 -22.62
N ASP A 225 -1.84 14.05 -22.26
CA ASP A 225 -2.59 13.39 -21.18
C ASP A 225 -3.46 12.24 -21.73
N PRO A 226 -3.16 10.97 -21.41
CA PRO A 226 -3.96 9.84 -21.91
C PRO A 226 -5.36 9.79 -21.30
N VAL A 227 -5.61 10.45 -20.16
CA VAL A 227 -6.93 10.49 -19.53
C VAL A 227 -7.94 11.21 -20.40
N SER A 228 -7.52 12.24 -21.14
CA SER A 228 -8.41 12.99 -22.06
C SER A 228 -9.02 12.10 -23.15
N GLU A 229 -8.27 11.14 -23.67
CA GLU A 229 -8.74 10.24 -24.73
C GLU A 229 -9.82 9.25 -24.24
N THR A 230 -9.75 8.83 -22.96
CA THR A 230 -10.72 7.88 -22.38
C THR A 230 -11.90 8.57 -21.70
N THR A 231 -11.85 9.90 -21.53
CA THR A 231 -12.89 10.65 -20.78
C THR A 231 -14.26 10.51 -21.42
N GLU A 232 -14.37 10.58 -22.74
CA GLU A 232 -15.68 10.51 -23.43
C GLU A 232 -16.30 9.11 -23.33
N SER A 233 -15.53 8.04 -23.51
CA SER A 233 -16.05 6.67 -23.34
C SER A 233 -16.47 6.38 -21.90
N LEU A 234 -15.69 6.88 -20.92
CA LEU A 234 -16.04 6.79 -19.51
C LEU A 234 -17.29 7.61 -19.16
N LYS A 235 -17.49 8.78 -19.80
CA LYS A 235 -18.68 9.60 -19.61
C LYS A 235 -19.93 8.89 -20.12
N VAL A 236 -19.83 8.25 -21.27
CA VAL A 236 -20.92 7.43 -21.82
C VAL A 236 -21.24 6.26 -20.87
N ALA A 237 -20.23 5.55 -20.39
CA ALA A 237 -20.41 4.45 -19.45
C ALA A 237 -20.91 4.92 -18.06
N TRP A 238 -20.56 6.12 -17.64
CA TRP A 238 -21.05 6.72 -16.39
C TRP A 238 -22.53 7.12 -16.49
N GLY A 239 -22.98 7.63 -17.64
CA GLY A 239 -24.33 8.15 -17.83
C GLY A 239 -24.47 9.58 -17.30
N ASN A 240 -25.36 9.79 -16.33
CA ASN A 240 -25.54 11.13 -15.74
C ASN A 240 -24.34 11.49 -14.85
N VAL A 241 -23.55 12.48 -15.26
CA VAL A 241 -22.30 12.91 -14.58
C VAL A 241 -22.55 13.55 -13.19
N ASP A 242 -23.78 14.05 -12.93
CA ASP A 242 -24.16 14.64 -11.65
C ASP A 242 -24.51 13.57 -10.61
N GLU A 243 -24.69 12.32 -11.03
CA GLU A 243 -24.93 11.22 -10.11
C GLU A 243 -23.62 10.72 -9.47
N THR A 244 -23.73 10.30 -8.23
CA THR A 244 -22.64 9.62 -7.52
C THR A 244 -22.79 8.11 -7.56
N ARG A 245 -21.66 7.39 -7.53
CA ARG A 245 -21.62 5.92 -7.57
C ARG A 245 -20.76 5.36 -6.44
N GLU A 246 -21.17 4.23 -5.88
CA GLU A 246 -20.33 3.50 -4.93
C GLU A 246 -19.13 2.93 -5.66
N VAL A 247 -17.96 3.09 -5.06
CA VAL A 247 -16.67 2.61 -5.56
C VAL A 247 -16.07 1.68 -4.54
N CYS A 248 -15.62 0.51 -4.97
CA CYS A 248 -15.11 -0.54 -4.11
C CYS A 248 -13.70 -0.99 -4.51
N TRP A 249 -12.82 -1.19 -3.53
CA TRP A 249 -11.51 -1.85 -3.68
C TRP A 249 -11.46 -3.10 -2.82
N ALA A 250 -11.33 -4.25 -3.43
CA ALA A 250 -11.03 -5.47 -2.71
C ALA A 250 -9.57 -5.48 -2.23
N LEU A 251 -9.36 -5.74 -0.95
CA LEU A 251 -8.03 -5.90 -0.38
C LEU A 251 -7.54 -7.34 -0.57
N SER A 252 -6.33 -7.49 -1.10
CA SER A 252 -5.58 -8.74 -1.08
C SER A 252 -4.65 -8.71 0.12
N MET A 253 -4.82 -9.61 1.08
CA MET A 253 -4.07 -9.60 2.34
C MET A 253 -3.38 -10.94 2.58
N ARG A 254 -2.14 -10.89 3.07
CA ARG A 254 -1.39 -12.01 3.63
C ARG A 254 -1.12 -11.72 5.09
N VAL A 255 -1.46 -12.65 5.95
CA VAL A 255 -1.26 -12.55 7.40
C VAL A 255 -0.52 -13.79 7.86
N GLY A 256 0.50 -13.61 8.70
CA GLY A 256 1.28 -14.72 9.22
C GLY A 256 1.81 -14.47 10.63
N ARG A 257 2.25 -15.55 11.27
CA ARG A 257 2.86 -15.51 12.60
C ARG A 257 4.29 -16.01 12.56
N VAL A 258 5.14 -15.43 13.42
CA VAL A 258 6.45 -15.98 13.74
C VAL A 258 6.27 -17.27 14.55
N PHE A 259 7.10 -18.27 14.30
CA PHE A 259 7.12 -19.58 14.98
C PHE A 259 7.57 -19.48 16.44
#